data_b3ca0b5c56c2fadbe35d301200d14454
#
_entry.id   b3ca0b5c56c2fadbe35d301200d14454
#
_cell.length_a   1.000
_cell.length_b   1.000
_cell.length_c   1.000
_cell.angle_alpha   90.00
_cell.angle_beta   90.00
_cell.angle_gamma   90.00
#
_symmetry.space_group_name_H-M   'P 1'
#
loop_
_entity.id
_entity.type
_entity.pdbx_description
1 polymer ?
#
loop_
_entity_poly.entity_id
_entity_poly.type
_entity_poly.pdbx_seq_one_letter_code
_entity_poly.pdbx_strand_id
1 'polypeptide(L)'
;MGRNGIEMKKAINGVRYDTEKATEIGRFNNGLDRLDYQFWEAGLYVAPRGSYYFLAGEGGPMTRYGATRGNSLEWNGNFGERIDPMSKEKAFEWAKVYLSPEEVKKHFGDMKKQ
;
A
#
# COMPACT_ATOMS: atom_id res chain seq x y z
N MET A 1 2.93 -8.99 20.41
CA MET A 1 2.30 -9.47 19.19
C MET A 1 2.32 -8.41 18.11
N GLY A 2 2.95 -8.70 17.05
CA GLY A 2 3.04 -7.73 15.98
C GLY A 2 1.77 -7.65 15.17
N ARG A 3 1.70 -6.63 14.33
CA ARG A 3 0.60 -6.51 13.39
C ARG A 3 0.75 -7.56 12.30
N ASN A 4 -0.38 -8.05 11.83
CA ASN A 4 -0.36 -8.99 10.72
C ASN A 4 -0.38 -8.28 9.39
N GLY A 5 -0.39 -6.98 9.40
CA GLY A 5 -0.39 -6.21 8.19
C GLY A 5 -0.42 -4.75 8.52
N ILE A 6 -0.60 -3.95 7.50
CA ILE A 6 -0.68 -2.50 7.67
C ILE A 6 -2.09 -2.16 8.13
N GLU A 7 -2.19 -1.46 9.25
CA GLU A 7 -3.48 -1.06 9.78
C GLU A 7 -3.72 0.40 9.47
N MET A 8 -4.69 0.65 8.61
CA MET A 8 -4.91 2.00 8.15
C MET A 8 -6.36 2.17 7.76
N LYS A 9 -6.89 3.35 8.01
CA LYS A 9 -8.28 3.64 7.74
C LYS A 9 -8.38 5.11 7.36
N LYS A 10 -8.88 5.40 6.17
CA LYS A 10 -9.02 6.76 5.70
C LYS A 10 -10.22 6.90 4.79
N ALA A 11 -10.79 8.09 4.76
CA ALA A 11 -11.83 8.43 3.79
C ALA A 11 -11.23 9.37 2.76
N ILE A 12 -11.41 9.03 1.49
CA ILE A 12 -10.89 9.83 0.38
C ILE A 12 -12.02 9.99 -0.61
N ASN A 13 -12.39 11.24 -0.87
CA ASN A 13 -13.48 11.56 -1.81
C ASN A 13 -14.75 10.81 -1.45
N GLY A 14 -15.04 10.69 -0.16
CA GLY A 14 -16.26 10.05 0.28
C GLY A 14 -16.23 8.53 0.33
N VAL A 15 -15.11 7.93 -0.05
CA VAL A 15 -14.98 6.48 -0.03
C VAL A 15 -14.09 6.09 1.14
N ARG A 16 -14.52 5.11 1.90
CA ARG A 16 -13.77 4.65 3.05
C ARG A 16 -12.83 3.51 2.66
N TYR A 17 -11.56 3.68 2.99
CA TYR A 17 -10.53 2.68 2.76
C TYR A 17 -10.06 2.17 4.11
N ASP A 18 -10.28 0.89 4.39
CA ASP A 18 -10.04 0.31 5.70
C ASP A 18 -9.37 -1.04 5.52
N THR A 19 -8.10 -1.14 5.92
CA THR A 19 -7.36 -2.38 5.71
C THR A 19 -7.92 -3.53 6.52
N GLU A 20 -8.62 -3.25 7.61
CA GLU A 20 -9.20 -4.33 8.40
C GLU A 20 -10.39 -4.99 7.73
N LYS A 21 -11.12 -4.24 6.93
CA LYS A 21 -12.30 -4.78 6.25
C LYS A 21 -12.00 -5.28 4.86
N ALA A 22 -10.88 -4.89 4.31
CA ALA A 22 -10.48 -5.31 2.98
C ALA A 22 -9.70 -6.61 3.04
N THR A 23 -9.54 -7.23 1.89
CA THR A 23 -8.73 -8.43 1.79
C THR A 23 -7.34 -8.03 1.31
N GLU A 24 -6.32 -8.48 2.03
CA GLU A 24 -4.94 -8.23 1.61
C GLU A 24 -4.57 -9.19 0.50
N ILE A 25 -4.16 -8.64 -0.62
CA ILE A 25 -3.71 -9.45 -1.75
C ILE A 25 -2.27 -9.85 -1.56
N GLY A 26 -1.46 -8.93 -1.07
CA GLY A 26 -0.06 -9.21 -0.79
C GLY A 26 0.62 -7.97 -0.25
N ARG A 27 1.81 -8.16 0.28
CA ARG A 27 2.60 -7.08 0.89
C ARG A 27 4.03 -7.14 0.44
N PHE A 28 4.67 -5.99 0.40
CA PHE A 28 6.08 -5.88 0.09
C PHE A 28 6.74 -4.91 1.07
N ASN A 29 7.94 -5.24 1.52
CA ASN A 29 8.78 -4.23 2.14
C ASN A 29 10.18 -4.36 1.56
N ASN A 30 10.92 -3.26 1.63
CA ASN A 30 12.20 -3.24 0.92
C ASN A 30 13.36 -3.79 1.74
N GLY A 31 13.06 -4.43 2.88
CA GLY A 31 14.07 -5.14 3.63
C GLY A 31 14.93 -4.30 4.54
N LEU A 32 14.73 -2.99 4.54
CA LEU A 32 15.51 -2.12 5.40
C LEU A 32 14.94 -2.11 6.81
N ASP A 33 15.74 -1.64 7.75
CA ASP A 33 15.30 -1.46 9.12
C ASP A 33 14.15 -0.47 9.16
N ARG A 34 13.18 -0.72 10.02
CA ARG A 34 12.01 0.16 10.07
C ARG A 34 12.34 1.59 10.44
N LEU A 35 13.47 1.82 11.07
CA LEU A 35 13.89 3.17 11.41
C LEU A 35 14.75 3.82 10.34
N ASP A 36 15.06 3.08 9.30
CA ASP A 36 15.84 3.63 8.19
C ASP A 36 15.01 4.66 7.44
N TYR A 37 15.62 5.79 7.12
CA TYR A 37 14.90 6.84 6.42
C TYR A 37 14.41 6.43 5.04
N GLN A 38 14.98 5.37 4.48
CA GLN A 38 14.58 4.87 3.17
C GLN A 38 13.70 3.63 3.26
N PHE A 39 13.34 3.21 4.46
CA PHE A 39 12.45 2.06 4.62
C PHE A 39 11.08 2.35 4.07
N TRP A 40 10.48 1.36 3.40
CA TRP A 40 9.06 1.46 3.07
C TRP A 40 8.45 0.08 2.97
N GLU A 41 7.15 0.06 3.15
CA GLU A 41 6.37 -1.15 3.14
C GLU A 41 4.98 -0.80 2.65
N ALA A 42 4.38 -1.66 1.83
CA ALA A 42 3.04 -1.39 1.32
C ALA A 42 2.31 -2.69 1.09
N GLY A 43 1.01 -2.66 1.25
CA GLY A 43 0.15 -3.78 0.98
C GLY A 43 -0.90 -3.41 -0.03
N LEU A 44 -1.24 -4.35 -0.88
CA LEU A 44 -2.29 -4.17 -1.88
C LEU A 44 -3.55 -4.83 -1.35
N TYR A 45 -4.64 -4.10 -1.38
CA TYR A 45 -5.91 -4.54 -0.80
C TYR A 45 -7.03 -4.42 -1.81
N VAL A 46 -8.04 -5.28 -1.64
CA VAL A 46 -9.26 -5.16 -2.40
C VAL A 46 -10.43 -5.09 -1.42
N ALA A 47 -11.32 -4.16 -1.66
CA ALA A 47 -12.47 -3.94 -0.80
C ALA A 47 -13.43 -5.13 -0.90
N PRO A 48 -14.34 -5.26 0.09
CA PRO A 48 -15.30 -6.37 0.04
C PRO A 48 -16.01 -6.43 -1.30
N ARG A 49 -16.19 -7.63 -1.79
CA ARG A 49 -16.84 -7.88 -3.08
C ARG A 49 -16.06 -7.36 -4.27
N GLY A 50 -14.79 -7.05 -4.06
CA GLY A 50 -13.98 -6.62 -5.18
C GLY A 50 -14.36 -5.27 -5.74
N SER A 51 -15.01 -4.41 -4.94
CA SER A 51 -15.56 -3.18 -5.49
C SER A 51 -14.49 -2.17 -5.85
N TYR A 52 -13.35 -2.16 -5.16
CA TYR A 52 -12.27 -1.26 -5.54
C TYR A 52 -10.97 -1.74 -4.89
N TYR A 53 -9.87 -1.26 -5.42
CA TYR A 53 -8.54 -1.63 -4.94
C TYR A 53 -7.84 -0.42 -4.35
N PHE A 54 -6.93 -0.66 -3.44
CA PHE A 54 -6.11 0.41 -2.91
C PHE A 54 -4.80 -0.13 -2.37
N LEU A 55 -3.82 0.76 -2.29
CA LEU A 55 -2.53 0.45 -1.75
C LEU A 55 -2.39 1.20 -0.43
N ALA A 56 -2.03 0.50 0.63
CA ALA A 56 -1.78 1.14 1.92
C ALA A 56 -0.31 0.97 2.23
N GLY A 57 0.38 2.08 2.42
CA GLY A 57 1.82 2.03 2.61
C GLY A 57 2.30 2.97 3.67
N GLU A 58 3.51 2.71 4.14
CA GLU A 58 4.17 3.57 5.11
C GLU A 58 5.66 3.52 4.85
N GLY A 59 6.35 4.55 5.24
CA GLY A 59 7.77 4.58 5.00
C GLY A 59 8.44 5.78 5.59
N GLY A 60 9.76 5.80 5.46
CA GLY A 60 10.59 6.83 6.01
C GLY A 60 10.51 8.13 5.25
N PRO A 61 11.16 9.16 5.80
CA PRO A 61 11.10 10.50 5.20
C PRO A 61 11.71 10.59 3.81
N MET A 62 12.52 9.64 3.42
CA MET A 62 13.14 9.68 2.10
C MET A 62 12.42 8.79 1.10
N THR A 63 11.19 8.39 1.40
CA THR A 63 10.36 7.59 0.51
C THR A 63 9.13 8.40 0.13
N ARG A 64 8.35 7.87 -0.81
CA ARG A 64 7.11 8.52 -1.18
C ARG A 64 6.11 8.61 -0.04
N TYR A 65 6.35 7.86 1.03
CA TYR A 65 5.44 7.84 2.18
C TYR A 65 5.83 8.82 3.26
N GLY A 66 6.97 9.46 3.13
CA GLY A 66 7.41 10.37 4.15
C GLY A 66 6.40 11.47 4.41
N ALA A 67 6.22 11.80 5.67
CA ALA A 67 5.28 12.84 6.04
C ALA A 67 5.92 14.20 5.79
N THR A 68 5.23 15.05 5.05
CA THR A 68 5.66 16.41 4.84
C THR A 68 4.55 17.33 5.29
N ARG A 69 4.92 18.46 5.81
CA ARG A 69 3.97 19.46 6.15
C ARG A 69 3.55 20.20 4.91
N GLY A 70 2.41 20.83 4.98
CA GLY A 70 2.01 21.70 3.91
C GLY A 70 3.08 22.71 3.61
N ASN A 71 3.82 23.11 4.60
CA ASN A 71 4.94 24.00 4.43
C ASN A 71 6.21 23.17 4.24
N SER A 72 6.67 23.13 3.04
CA SER A 72 7.80 22.26 2.71
C SER A 72 9.11 22.71 3.34
N LEU A 73 9.16 23.91 3.85
CA LEU A 73 10.37 24.35 4.52
C LEU A 73 10.60 23.60 5.81
N GLU A 74 9.60 22.90 6.25
CA GLU A 74 9.66 22.21 7.53
C GLU A 74 9.84 20.73 7.37
N TRP A 75 10.76 20.35 6.54
CA TRP A 75 11.05 18.93 6.47
C TRP A 75 11.58 18.49 7.84
N ASN A 76 10.89 17.55 8.45
CA ASN A 76 11.24 17.14 9.80
C ASN A 76 11.67 15.70 9.90
N GLY A 77 11.82 15.02 8.78
CA GLY A 77 12.28 13.66 8.80
C GLY A 77 11.29 12.66 9.32
N ASN A 78 10.02 12.98 9.27
CA ASN A 78 9.01 12.10 9.81
C ASN A 78 8.68 10.95 8.89
N PHE A 79 8.38 9.82 9.49
CA PHE A 79 7.79 8.71 8.78
C PHE A 79 6.32 9.01 8.55
N GLY A 80 5.77 8.45 7.49
CA GLY A 80 4.39 8.73 7.17
C GLY A 80 3.70 7.53 6.57
N GLU A 81 2.41 7.67 6.34
CA GLU A 81 1.60 6.61 5.77
C GLU A 81 0.62 7.20 4.79
N ARG A 82 0.10 6.34 3.91
CA ARG A 82 -0.68 6.84 2.80
C ARG A 82 -1.54 5.74 2.21
N ILE A 83 -2.72 6.11 1.74
CA ILE A 83 -3.58 5.19 0.99
C ILE A 83 -3.72 5.76 -0.42
N ASP A 84 -3.46 4.90 -1.40
CA ASP A 84 -3.60 5.26 -2.81
C ASP A 84 -4.69 4.40 -3.43
N PRO A 85 -5.82 4.99 -3.79
CA PRO A 85 -6.83 4.23 -4.52
C PRO A 85 -6.28 3.80 -5.88
N MET A 86 -6.69 2.63 -6.33
CA MET A 86 -6.16 2.09 -7.58
C MET A 86 -7.25 1.48 -8.42
N SER A 87 -7.11 1.60 -9.72
CA SER A 87 -7.91 0.80 -10.62
C SER A 87 -7.43 -0.64 -10.57
N LYS A 88 -8.21 -1.56 -11.06
CA LYS A 88 -7.80 -2.96 -11.09
C LYS A 88 -6.53 -3.12 -11.93
N GLU A 89 -6.45 -2.39 -13.03
CA GLU A 89 -5.27 -2.46 -13.89
C GLU A 89 -4.01 -1.99 -13.19
N LYS A 90 -4.12 -0.88 -12.46
CA LYS A 90 -2.96 -0.39 -11.73
C LYS A 90 -2.58 -1.31 -10.59
N ALA A 91 -3.56 -1.91 -9.95
CA ALA A 91 -3.29 -2.86 -8.89
C ALA A 91 -2.53 -4.07 -9.44
N PHE A 92 -2.95 -4.55 -10.61
CA PHE A 92 -2.28 -5.66 -11.25
C PHE A 92 -0.82 -5.30 -11.60
N GLU A 93 -0.61 -4.08 -12.13
CA GLU A 93 0.74 -3.66 -12.48
C GLU A 93 1.64 -3.60 -11.24
N TRP A 94 1.11 -3.06 -10.16
CA TRP A 94 1.88 -2.99 -8.92
C TRP A 94 2.21 -4.40 -8.43
N ALA A 95 1.23 -5.29 -8.50
CA ALA A 95 1.42 -6.65 -8.01
C ALA A 95 2.49 -7.38 -8.81
N LYS A 96 2.53 -7.17 -10.10
CA LYS A 96 3.54 -7.83 -10.92
C LYS A 96 4.95 -7.42 -10.53
N VAL A 97 5.10 -6.20 -10.07
CA VAL A 97 6.43 -5.71 -9.71
C VAL A 97 6.85 -6.20 -8.33
N TYR A 98 5.93 -6.20 -7.38
CA TYR A 98 6.29 -6.35 -5.97
C TYR A 98 5.87 -7.64 -5.32
N LEU A 99 4.93 -8.37 -5.88
CA LEU A 99 4.43 -9.57 -5.25
C LEU A 99 4.96 -10.80 -5.97
N SER A 100 4.85 -11.96 -5.31
CA SER A 100 5.31 -13.18 -5.92
C SER A 100 4.39 -13.58 -7.06
N PRO A 101 4.89 -14.36 -8.02
CA PRO A 101 4.03 -14.86 -9.11
C PRO A 101 2.82 -15.64 -8.59
N GLU A 102 2.98 -16.37 -7.48
CA GLU A 102 1.86 -17.10 -6.91
C GLU A 102 0.77 -16.19 -6.43
N GLU A 103 1.14 -15.11 -5.76
CA GLU A 103 0.15 -14.17 -5.27
C GLU A 103 -0.57 -13.47 -6.41
N VAL A 104 0.17 -13.10 -7.44
CA VAL A 104 -0.42 -12.46 -8.60
C VAL A 104 -1.40 -13.41 -9.28
N LYS A 105 -0.99 -14.64 -9.49
CA LYS A 105 -1.82 -15.61 -10.16
C LYS A 105 -3.07 -15.92 -9.34
N LYS A 106 -2.90 -16.03 -8.04
CA LYS A 106 -4.01 -16.37 -7.17
C LYS A 106 -5.14 -15.37 -7.27
N HIS A 107 -4.80 -14.10 -7.35
CA HIS A 107 -5.84 -13.08 -7.37
C HIS A 107 -6.15 -12.58 -8.77
N PHE A 108 -5.14 -12.44 -9.60
CA PHE A 108 -5.30 -11.82 -10.93
C PHE A 108 -5.17 -12.81 -12.06
N GLY A 109 -5.34 -14.10 -11.79
CA GLY A 109 -5.04 -15.11 -12.78
C GLY A 109 -5.61 -14.83 -14.16
N ASP A 110 -6.82 -14.31 -14.21
CA ASP A 110 -7.48 -14.08 -15.48
C ASP A 110 -6.89 -12.91 -16.25
N MET A 111 -6.28 -11.97 -15.56
CA MET A 111 -5.80 -10.75 -16.20
C MET A 111 -4.50 -10.96 -16.94
N LYS A 112 -3.74 -11.96 -16.54
CA LYS A 112 -2.43 -12.14 -17.14
C LYS A 112 -2.51 -12.56 -18.59
N LYS A 113 -3.67 -12.86 -19.05
CA LYS A 113 -3.83 -13.24 -20.44
C LYS A 113 -3.86 -12.08 -21.41
N GLN A 114 -3.93 -10.90 -20.89
CA GLN A 114 -4.01 -9.71 -21.73
C GLN A 114 -2.77 -9.49 -22.55
#